data_998bda3d7468a7d22c93e2898ec596bd
#
_entry.id   998bda3d7468a7d22c93e2898ec596bd
#
_cell.length_a   1.000
_cell.length_b   1.000
_cell.length_c   1.000
_cell.angle_alpha   90.00
_cell.angle_beta   90.00
_cell.angle_gamma   90.00
#
_symmetry.space_group_name_H-M   'P 1'
#
loop_
_entity.id
_entity.type
_entity.pdbx_description
1 polymer ?
#
loop_
_entity_poly.entity_id
_entity_poly.type
_entity_poly.pdbx_seq_one_letter_code
_entity_poly.pdbx_strand_id
1 'polypeptide(L)'
;MNCSRALCLLPLFLGLPALAVEPAPLPKSTPWNVEALTQAPAFEWVEKEMPVRSLTYRGLTYQGKVTRVFAYYATPTSFGVKADKSGKFPALVLVHGGGGRAFAKWAEQWAKRGYVAIAMDLAGKGADNKRLADGGPDQGHPQKFATIDEPNENQWSYHAVANVLLAHSLIRSFEEVDSERTGVTGISWGGYLTCIVAGVDSRFKFAMPVYGCGFLRENSAWKDSEFGKMSPQQSDKWHKLWDPASYLASAHMPVAFLNGTNDFAYPMDSYAKSCALVRTEKNYSIQLRMRHGHIFDFKEFFVFADQYLKGGTPMPSVSRPVVMDGELSAKVSAQTKIVGSRLHFTSGPHSENKERKWTTRELVVKAGMLLGDAPPTTATAWYVDVTDERKVVASSEVMVK
;
A
#
# COMPACT_ATOMS: atom_id res chain seq x y z
N MET A 1 23.01 -66.52 -7.39
CA MET A 1 23.29 -65.08 -7.15
C MET A 1 22.06 -64.30 -7.57
N ASN A 2 21.17 -64.01 -6.61
CA ASN A 2 19.95 -63.26 -6.86
C ASN A 2 20.15 -61.80 -6.42
N CYS A 3 20.11 -60.90 -7.37
CA CYS A 3 20.20 -59.48 -7.15
C CYS A 3 18.77 -58.88 -7.04
N SER A 4 18.29 -58.63 -5.84
CA SER A 4 17.02 -57.96 -5.61
C SER A 4 17.18 -56.44 -5.80
N ARG A 5 16.53 -55.89 -6.82
CA ARG A 5 16.41 -54.44 -7.02
C ARG A 5 15.33 -53.88 -6.08
N ALA A 6 15.74 -53.12 -5.10
CA ALA A 6 14.82 -52.36 -4.27
C ALA A 6 14.29 -51.14 -5.09
N LEU A 7 12.99 -51.13 -5.33
CA LEU A 7 12.28 -50.01 -5.96
C LEU A 7 11.99 -48.96 -4.87
N CYS A 8 12.73 -47.85 -4.85
CA CYS A 8 12.38 -46.70 -4.01
C CYS A 8 11.17 -45.99 -4.61
N LEU A 9 10.00 -46.17 -4.01
CA LEU A 9 8.82 -45.37 -4.25
C LEU A 9 8.98 -44.00 -3.56
N LEU A 10 9.24 -42.94 -4.36
CA LEU A 10 9.08 -41.56 -3.87
C LEU A 10 7.58 -41.31 -3.65
N PRO A 11 7.17 -40.81 -2.47
CA PRO A 11 5.79 -40.37 -2.28
C PRO A 11 5.52 -39.12 -3.09
N LEU A 12 4.59 -39.21 -4.04
CA LEU A 12 4.03 -38.08 -4.76
C LEU A 12 3.15 -37.28 -3.77
N PHE A 13 3.69 -36.22 -3.19
CA PHE A 13 2.88 -35.26 -2.45
C PHE A 13 2.05 -34.46 -3.46
N LEU A 14 0.84 -34.92 -3.72
CA LEU A 14 -0.21 -34.11 -4.31
C LEU A 14 -0.56 -33.01 -3.31
N GLY A 15 0.07 -31.84 -3.46
CA GLY A 15 -0.30 -30.64 -2.70
C GLY A 15 -1.74 -30.30 -3.04
N LEU A 16 -2.64 -30.47 -2.07
CA LEU A 16 -3.97 -29.89 -2.15
C LEU A 16 -3.81 -28.39 -2.40
N PRO A 17 -4.56 -27.78 -3.33
CA PRO A 17 -4.54 -26.33 -3.48
C PRO A 17 -4.96 -25.72 -2.13
N ALA A 18 -4.13 -24.83 -1.59
CA ALA A 18 -4.50 -24.07 -0.41
C ALA A 18 -5.82 -23.36 -0.74
N LEU A 19 -6.87 -23.65 0.01
CA LEU A 19 -8.15 -22.95 -0.12
C LEU A 19 -7.84 -21.45 0.05
N ALA A 20 -8.17 -20.65 -0.96
CA ALA A 20 -8.07 -19.21 -0.87
C ALA A 20 -8.93 -18.75 0.31
N VAL A 21 -8.32 -18.07 1.26
CA VAL A 21 -9.05 -17.55 2.42
C VAL A 21 -9.83 -16.34 1.94
N GLU A 22 -11.15 -16.42 1.97
CA GLU A 22 -12.05 -15.34 1.56
C GLU A 22 -11.77 -14.05 2.39
N PRO A 23 -11.84 -12.87 1.76
CA PRO A 23 -11.79 -11.61 2.47
C PRO A 23 -12.84 -11.54 3.57
N ALA A 24 -12.52 -10.86 4.67
CA ALA A 24 -13.52 -10.65 5.72
C ALA A 24 -14.58 -9.65 5.25
N PRO A 25 -15.83 -9.75 5.73
CA PRO A 25 -16.80 -8.68 5.50
C PRO A 25 -16.32 -7.37 6.13
N LEU A 26 -16.77 -6.25 5.58
CA LEU A 26 -16.47 -4.94 6.16
C LEU A 26 -16.96 -4.86 7.63
N PRO A 27 -16.21 -4.20 8.50
CA PRO A 27 -16.64 -3.98 9.88
C PRO A 27 -18.00 -3.27 9.95
N LYS A 28 -18.87 -3.69 10.85
CA LYS A 28 -20.15 -3.01 11.10
C LYS A 28 -19.97 -1.54 11.52
N SER A 29 -18.79 -1.16 11.98
CA SER A 29 -18.42 0.21 12.33
C SER A 29 -18.01 1.07 11.14
N THR A 30 -17.97 0.51 9.93
CA THR A 30 -17.63 1.26 8.71
C THR A 30 -18.51 2.48 8.56
N PRO A 31 -17.93 3.71 8.60
CA PRO A 31 -18.75 4.91 8.70
C PRO A 31 -19.25 5.44 7.35
N TRP A 32 -18.76 4.90 6.24
CA TRP A 32 -19.09 5.36 4.89
C TRP A 32 -20.26 4.60 4.30
N ASN A 33 -21.13 5.32 3.59
CA ASN A 33 -22.03 4.70 2.63
C ASN A 33 -21.23 4.38 1.35
N VAL A 34 -20.64 3.18 1.33
CA VAL A 34 -19.72 2.76 0.25
C VAL A 34 -20.44 2.75 -1.10
N GLU A 35 -21.69 2.30 -1.15
CA GLU A 35 -22.50 2.27 -2.38
C GLU A 35 -22.63 3.66 -2.99
N ALA A 36 -22.98 4.67 -2.19
CA ALA A 36 -23.06 6.05 -2.66
C ALA A 36 -21.72 6.57 -3.20
N LEU A 37 -20.59 6.17 -2.59
CA LEU A 37 -19.26 6.57 -3.03
C LEU A 37 -18.77 5.84 -4.29
N THR A 38 -19.49 4.81 -4.75
CA THR A 38 -19.21 4.17 -6.06
C THR A 38 -19.72 4.96 -7.25
N GLN A 39 -20.54 5.97 -7.03
CA GLN A 39 -21.03 6.86 -8.08
C GLN A 39 -20.00 7.95 -8.37
N ALA A 40 -19.78 8.23 -9.65
CA ALA A 40 -18.90 9.31 -10.07
C ALA A 40 -19.42 10.66 -9.57
N PRO A 41 -18.63 11.46 -8.87
CA PRO A 41 -19.05 12.77 -8.41
C PRO A 41 -19.12 13.77 -9.58
N ALA A 42 -19.95 14.80 -9.45
CA ALA A 42 -19.87 15.96 -10.32
C ALA A 42 -18.48 16.60 -10.22
N PHE A 43 -17.93 17.06 -11.34
CA PHE A 43 -16.61 17.67 -11.39
C PHE A 43 -16.56 18.83 -12.37
N GLU A 44 -15.56 19.70 -12.22
CA GLU A 44 -15.29 20.84 -13.08
C GLU A 44 -13.80 20.90 -13.41
N TRP A 45 -13.46 21.13 -14.67
CA TRP A 45 -12.10 21.40 -15.06
C TRP A 45 -11.65 22.77 -14.54
N VAL A 46 -10.48 22.83 -13.91
CA VAL A 46 -9.79 24.07 -13.55
C VAL A 46 -8.84 24.47 -14.67
N GLU A 47 -8.11 23.48 -15.23
CA GLU A 47 -7.21 23.66 -16.35
C GLU A 47 -7.26 22.41 -17.25
N LYS A 48 -7.55 22.60 -18.54
CA LYS A 48 -7.71 21.52 -19.52
C LYS A 48 -6.59 21.43 -20.56
N GLU A 49 -5.97 22.56 -20.85
CA GLU A 49 -5.09 22.70 -22.03
C GLU A 49 -3.66 22.18 -21.74
N MET A 50 -3.31 22.05 -20.48
CA MET A 50 -2.00 21.53 -20.07
C MET A 50 -1.94 19.99 -20.19
N PRO A 51 -0.76 19.41 -20.48
CA PRO A 51 -0.60 17.94 -20.51
C PRO A 51 -0.99 17.25 -19.20
N VAL A 52 -0.74 17.90 -18.07
CA VAL A 52 -1.31 17.54 -16.77
C VAL A 52 -2.43 18.52 -16.48
N ARG A 53 -3.65 18.06 -16.61
CA ARG A 53 -4.86 18.84 -16.38
C ARG A 53 -5.13 18.95 -14.88
N SER A 54 -5.98 19.89 -14.50
CA SER A 54 -6.50 19.94 -13.13
C SER A 54 -8.00 20.11 -13.12
N LEU A 55 -8.62 19.60 -12.06
CA LEU A 55 -10.06 19.61 -11.86
C LEU A 55 -10.39 19.75 -10.37
N THR A 56 -11.63 20.13 -10.08
CA THR A 56 -12.22 19.90 -8.77
C THR A 56 -13.42 18.96 -8.90
N TYR A 57 -13.62 18.11 -7.91
CA TYR A 57 -14.80 17.25 -7.83
C TYR A 57 -15.52 17.44 -6.49
N ARG A 58 -16.81 17.14 -6.50
CA ARG A 58 -17.64 17.24 -5.30
C ARG A 58 -17.23 16.18 -4.29
N GLY A 59 -16.88 16.63 -3.09
CA GLY A 59 -16.65 15.80 -1.91
C GLY A 59 -17.90 15.69 -1.04
N LEU A 60 -17.74 15.12 0.15
CA LEU A 60 -18.80 15.02 1.14
C LEU A 60 -19.02 16.37 1.87
N THR A 61 -20.14 16.46 2.58
CA THR A 61 -20.46 17.63 3.40
C THR A 61 -19.55 17.70 4.62
N TYR A 62 -18.93 18.85 4.84
CA TYR A 62 -18.13 19.17 6.01
C TYR A 62 -18.70 20.41 6.70
N GLN A 63 -19.02 20.32 8.00
CA GLN A 63 -19.62 21.41 8.78
C GLN A 63 -20.82 22.06 8.05
N GLY A 64 -21.72 21.24 7.51
CA GLY A 64 -22.93 21.68 6.81
C GLY A 64 -22.73 22.21 5.38
N LYS A 65 -21.48 22.25 4.87
CA LYS A 65 -21.19 22.73 3.51
C LYS A 65 -20.67 21.60 2.63
N VAL A 66 -21.15 21.51 1.39
CA VAL A 66 -20.60 20.60 0.37
C VAL A 66 -19.18 21.03 0.06
N THR A 67 -18.24 20.06 0.05
CA THR A 67 -16.84 20.34 -0.21
C THR A 67 -16.47 20.13 -1.68
N ARG A 68 -15.39 20.80 -2.12
CA ARG A 68 -14.68 20.49 -3.36
C ARG A 68 -13.30 19.95 -3.05
N VAL A 69 -12.89 18.97 -3.86
CA VAL A 69 -11.59 18.32 -3.78
C VAL A 69 -10.82 18.64 -5.06
N PHE A 70 -9.67 19.26 -4.93
CA PHE A 70 -8.78 19.52 -6.06
C PHE A 70 -7.99 18.27 -6.44
N ALA A 71 -7.79 18.04 -7.75
CA ALA A 71 -6.96 16.96 -8.24
C ALA A 71 -6.23 17.34 -9.54
N TYR A 72 -5.04 16.79 -9.72
CA TYR A 72 -4.39 16.70 -11.02
C TYR A 72 -4.81 15.41 -11.73
N TYR A 73 -5.00 15.54 -13.04
CA TYR A 73 -5.39 14.45 -13.93
C TYR A 73 -4.47 14.42 -15.15
N ALA A 74 -3.95 13.26 -15.49
CA ALA A 74 -3.09 13.13 -16.66
C ALA A 74 -3.44 11.86 -17.44
N THR A 75 -3.43 11.98 -18.78
CA THR A 75 -3.68 10.87 -19.70
C THR A 75 -2.43 10.54 -20.50
N PRO A 76 -2.21 9.27 -20.87
CA PRO A 76 -1.08 8.89 -21.71
C PRO A 76 -1.05 9.57 -23.06
N THR A 77 -2.21 9.84 -23.66
CA THR A 77 -2.34 10.55 -24.95
C THR A 77 -1.72 11.93 -24.93
N SER A 78 -1.79 12.66 -23.81
CA SER A 78 -1.14 13.96 -23.63
C SER A 78 0.39 13.90 -23.73
N PHE A 79 0.98 12.70 -23.65
CA PHE A 79 2.42 12.44 -23.75
C PHE A 79 2.78 11.55 -24.95
N GLY A 80 1.88 11.45 -25.94
CA GLY A 80 2.13 10.69 -27.17
C GLY A 80 2.07 9.15 -27.01
N VAL A 81 1.63 8.65 -25.86
CA VAL A 81 1.46 7.20 -25.63
C VAL A 81 0.11 6.76 -26.17
N LYS A 82 0.10 5.72 -26.99
CA LYS A 82 -1.11 5.13 -27.58
C LYS A 82 -1.74 4.10 -26.66
N ALA A 83 -3.06 4.04 -26.69
CA ALA A 83 -3.81 2.98 -26.01
C ALA A 83 -3.50 1.60 -26.64
N ASP A 84 -3.80 0.54 -25.90
CA ASP A 84 -3.79 -0.83 -26.41
C ASP A 84 -4.95 -1.04 -27.42
N LYS A 85 -5.14 -2.28 -27.84
CA LYS A 85 -6.20 -2.65 -28.83
C LYS A 85 -7.62 -2.34 -28.34
N SER A 86 -7.85 -2.15 -27.04
CA SER A 86 -9.14 -1.78 -26.49
C SER A 86 -9.48 -0.29 -26.69
N GLY A 87 -8.50 0.53 -27.09
CA GLY A 87 -8.61 1.99 -27.15
C GLY A 87 -8.62 2.69 -25.79
N LYS A 88 -8.43 1.93 -24.69
CA LYS A 88 -8.52 2.40 -23.30
C LYS A 88 -7.22 2.18 -22.55
N PHE A 89 -7.03 2.93 -21.46
CA PHE A 89 -5.86 2.84 -20.61
C PHE A 89 -6.24 2.30 -19.22
N PRO A 90 -5.35 1.55 -18.56
CA PRO A 90 -5.45 1.31 -17.13
C PRO A 90 -5.29 2.62 -16.36
N ALA A 91 -5.79 2.67 -15.12
CA ALA A 91 -5.76 3.90 -14.35
C ALA A 91 -5.30 3.72 -12.90
N LEU A 92 -4.79 4.81 -12.32
CA LEU A 92 -4.25 4.85 -10.96
C LEU A 92 -4.79 6.02 -10.16
N VAL A 93 -5.11 5.73 -8.91
CA VAL A 93 -5.41 6.71 -7.87
C VAL A 93 -4.17 6.89 -7.00
N LEU A 94 -3.68 8.14 -6.88
CA LEU A 94 -2.39 8.49 -6.27
C LEU A 94 -2.62 9.30 -5.00
N VAL A 95 -2.31 8.73 -3.85
CA VAL A 95 -2.67 9.26 -2.52
C VAL A 95 -1.45 9.83 -1.81
N HIS A 96 -1.41 11.16 -1.59
CA HIS A 96 -0.27 11.81 -0.96
C HIS A 96 -0.21 11.59 0.56
N GLY A 97 0.96 11.78 1.14
CA GLY A 97 1.22 11.68 2.57
C GLY A 97 0.92 12.95 3.37
N GLY A 98 1.22 12.91 4.65
CA GLY A 98 1.08 14.05 5.56
C GLY A 98 1.96 15.23 5.15
N GLY A 99 1.45 16.45 5.27
CA GLY A 99 2.11 17.68 4.79
C GLY A 99 2.22 17.77 3.27
N GLY A 100 1.67 16.78 2.53
CA GLY A 100 1.64 16.77 1.07
C GLY A 100 0.49 17.60 0.48
N ARG A 101 0.33 17.42 -0.81
CA ARG A 101 -0.69 18.05 -1.65
C ARG A 101 -0.93 17.18 -2.88
N ALA A 102 -1.85 17.53 -3.74
CA ALA A 102 -1.92 16.98 -5.08
C ALA A 102 -0.58 17.21 -5.81
N PHE A 103 -0.01 16.14 -6.42
CA PHE A 103 1.28 16.23 -7.12
C PHE A 103 1.10 16.04 -8.63
N ALA A 104 1.17 17.12 -9.40
CA ALA A 104 1.11 17.10 -10.88
C ALA A 104 2.20 16.18 -11.46
N LYS A 105 3.43 16.28 -10.94
CA LYS A 105 4.57 15.47 -11.40
C LYS A 105 4.34 13.96 -11.20
N TRP A 106 3.60 13.58 -10.18
CA TRP A 106 3.28 12.19 -9.95
C TRP A 106 2.29 11.66 -11.00
N ALA A 107 1.22 12.42 -11.28
CA ALA A 107 0.28 12.07 -12.34
C ALA A 107 0.97 12.03 -13.73
N GLU A 108 1.86 12.99 -14.04
CA GLU A 108 2.67 13.02 -15.24
C GLU A 108 3.51 11.75 -15.42
N GLN A 109 4.20 11.33 -14.35
CA GLN A 109 5.08 10.16 -14.36
C GLN A 109 4.33 8.86 -14.73
N TRP A 110 3.13 8.69 -14.20
CA TRP A 110 2.28 7.54 -14.51
C TRP A 110 1.68 7.64 -15.92
N ALA A 111 1.28 8.84 -16.36
CA ALA A 111 0.76 9.05 -17.71
C ALA A 111 1.80 8.71 -18.78
N LYS A 112 3.06 9.12 -18.59
CA LYS A 112 4.18 8.75 -19.48
C LYS A 112 4.44 7.25 -19.54
N ARG A 113 3.98 6.48 -18.55
CA ARG A 113 4.05 5.02 -18.50
C ARG A 113 2.82 4.31 -19.03
N GLY A 114 1.86 5.04 -19.56
CA GLY A 114 0.65 4.48 -20.17
C GLY A 114 -0.47 4.19 -19.18
N TYR A 115 -0.57 4.98 -18.11
CA TYR A 115 -1.66 4.94 -17.15
C TYR A 115 -2.38 6.27 -17.08
N VAL A 116 -3.68 6.30 -17.12
CA VAL A 116 -4.42 7.47 -16.66
C VAL A 116 -4.21 7.63 -15.16
N ALA A 117 -3.95 8.81 -14.68
CA ALA A 117 -3.65 9.03 -13.27
C ALA A 117 -4.43 10.22 -12.69
N ILE A 118 -4.97 10.04 -11.48
CA ILE A 118 -5.57 11.10 -10.69
C ILE A 118 -4.83 11.22 -9.34
N ALA A 119 -4.38 12.44 -9.01
CA ALA A 119 -3.69 12.75 -7.77
C ALA A 119 -4.46 13.86 -7.06
N MET A 120 -5.26 13.51 -6.04
CA MET A 120 -6.11 14.45 -5.32
C MET A 120 -5.39 15.09 -4.13
N ASP A 121 -5.89 16.25 -3.71
CA ASP A 121 -5.55 16.88 -2.44
C ASP A 121 -6.42 16.32 -1.31
N LEU A 122 -5.83 16.15 -0.14
CA LEU A 122 -6.48 15.60 1.06
C LEU A 122 -6.46 16.59 2.25
N ALA A 123 -6.15 17.86 1.98
CA ALA A 123 -6.06 18.93 2.98
C ALA A 123 -6.99 20.12 2.68
N GLY A 124 -7.91 19.96 1.71
CA GLY A 124 -8.82 21.02 1.29
C GLY A 124 -8.13 22.18 0.57
N LYS A 125 -7.05 21.91 -0.18
CA LYS A 125 -6.23 22.90 -0.87
C LYS A 125 -6.34 22.79 -2.37
N GLY A 126 -6.09 23.89 -3.06
CA GLY A 126 -6.01 23.96 -4.52
C GLY A 126 -4.58 23.84 -5.07
N ALA A 127 -4.41 24.15 -6.35
CA ALA A 127 -3.14 24.05 -7.08
C ALA A 127 -2.00 24.88 -6.47
N ASP A 128 -2.31 26.04 -5.92
CA ASP A 128 -1.38 26.98 -5.29
C ASP A 128 -1.05 26.62 -3.82
N ASN A 129 -1.50 25.46 -3.36
CA ASN A 129 -1.38 24.99 -1.97
C ASN A 129 -2.13 25.89 -0.95
N LYS A 130 -3.04 26.75 -1.42
CA LYS A 130 -3.93 27.54 -0.56
C LYS A 130 -5.25 26.80 -0.36
N ARG A 131 -5.86 27.03 0.81
CA ARG A 131 -7.16 26.44 1.10
C ARG A 131 -8.21 26.93 0.12
N LEU A 132 -9.03 26.01 -0.36
CA LEU A 132 -10.26 26.33 -1.07
C LEU A 132 -11.28 26.88 -0.07
N ALA A 133 -12.11 27.82 -0.51
CA ALA A 133 -13.18 28.40 0.32
C ALA A 133 -14.20 27.33 0.80
N ASP A 134 -14.36 26.28 0.00
CA ASP A 134 -15.20 25.12 0.22
C ASP A 134 -14.36 23.81 0.31
N GLY A 135 -13.11 23.89 0.73
CA GLY A 135 -12.26 22.73 0.98
C GLY A 135 -12.71 21.95 2.20
N GLY A 136 -12.51 20.65 2.18
CA GLY A 136 -12.74 19.75 3.32
C GLY A 136 -11.80 20.05 4.52
N PRO A 137 -11.77 19.22 5.56
CA PRO A 137 -10.91 19.44 6.73
C PRO A 137 -9.43 19.45 6.36
N ASP A 138 -8.63 20.21 7.09
CA ASP A 138 -7.18 20.21 6.93
C ASP A 138 -6.57 18.88 7.42
N GLN A 139 -5.35 18.59 7.00
CA GLN A 139 -4.59 17.37 7.31
C GLN A 139 -3.69 17.54 8.55
N GLY A 140 -3.99 18.44 9.45
CA GLY A 140 -3.23 18.62 10.69
C GLY A 140 -3.37 17.45 11.68
N HIS A 141 -2.50 17.37 12.68
CA HIS A 141 -2.64 16.38 13.75
C HIS A 141 -3.95 16.58 14.55
N PRO A 142 -4.38 17.82 14.89
CA PRO A 142 -5.67 18.02 15.54
C PRO A 142 -6.84 17.39 14.76
N GLN A 143 -6.87 17.58 13.43
CA GLN A 143 -7.95 17.07 12.58
C GLN A 143 -7.90 15.55 12.40
N LYS A 144 -6.73 14.92 12.58
CA LYS A 144 -6.58 13.47 12.51
C LYS A 144 -6.91 12.75 13.81
N PHE A 145 -6.68 13.41 14.95
CA PHE A 145 -6.71 12.76 16.26
C PHE A 145 -7.64 13.42 17.26
N ALA A 146 -7.54 14.76 17.45
CA ALA A 146 -8.25 15.44 18.52
C ALA A 146 -9.77 15.58 18.29
N THR A 147 -10.23 15.39 17.05
CA THR A 147 -11.65 15.48 16.66
C THR A 147 -12.42 14.17 16.87
N ILE A 148 -11.84 13.17 17.56
CA ILE A 148 -12.44 11.82 17.66
C ILE A 148 -13.83 11.80 18.31
N ASP A 149 -14.14 12.77 19.16
CA ASP A 149 -15.45 12.87 19.79
C ASP A 149 -16.49 13.63 18.95
N GLU A 150 -16.05 14.32 17.90
CA GLU A 150 -16.95 14.97 16.96
C GLU A 150 -17.71 13.95 16.10
N PRO A 151 -18.81 14.34 15.42
CA PRO A 151 -19.42 13.53 14.37
C PRO A 151 -18.40 13.08 13.32
N ASN A 152 -18.54 11.85 12.80
CA ASN A 152 -17.58 11.28 11.84
C ASN A 152 -17.38 12.19 10.62
N GLU A 153 -18.45 12.81 10.13
CA GLU A 153 -18.47 13.75 9.00
C GLU A 153 -17.71 15.06 9.24
N ASN A 154 -17.24 15.31 10.46
CA ASN A 154 -16.36 16.44 10.76
C ASN A 154 -14.90 16.04 10.94
N GLN A 155 -14.57 14.75 10.79
CA GLN A 155 -13.23 14.23 10.99
C GLN A 155 -12.47 14.05 9.67
N TRP A 156 -11.17 14.36 9.70
CA TRP A 156 -10.33 14.28 8.50
C TRP A 156 -10.32 12.89 7.85
N SER A 157 -10.16 11.83 8.62
CA SER A 157 -10.09 10.45 8.08
C SER A 157 -11.34 10.05 7.32
N TYR A 158 -12.52 10.52 7.76
CA TYR A 158 -13.78 10.31 7.05
C TYR A 158 -13.74 10.90 5.64
N HIS A 159 -13.34 12.17 5.54
CA HIS A 159 -13.24 12.86 4.25
C HIS A 159 -12.11 12.32 3.39
N ALA A 160 -10.95 12.05 3.97
CA ALA A 160 -9.79 11.59 3.22
C ALA A 160 -10.06 10.25 2.51
N VAL A 161 -10.65 9.27 3.20
CA VAL A 161 -11.05 7.99 2.59
C VAL A 161 -12.13 8.21 1.55
N ALA A 162 -13.19 8.96 1.86
CA ALA A 162 -14.26 9.25 0.91
C ALA A 162 -13.75 9.94 -0.36
N ASN A 163 -12.79 10.88 -0.23
CA ASN A 163 -12.19 11.58 -1.36
C ASN A 163 -11.39 10.64 -2.27
N VAL A 164 -10.71 9.62 -1.71
CA VAL A 164 -10.03 8.61 -2.52
C VAL A 164 -11.04 7.72 -3.26
N LEU A 165 -12.13 7.30 -2.61
CA LEU A 165 -13.19 6.50 -3.25
C LEU A 165 -13.89 7.29 -4.36
N LEU A 166 -14.20 8.56 -4.13
CA LEU A 166 -14.80 9.45 -5.13
C LEU A 166 -13.85 9.72 -6.31
N ALA A 167 -12.55 9.91 -6.05
CA ALA A 167 -11.54 10.01 -7.12
C ALA A 167 -11.48 8.73 -7.95
N HIS A 168 -11.59 7.54 -7.32
CA HIS A 168 -11.65 6.28 -8.03
C HIS A 168 -12.93 6.18 -8.89
N SER A 169 -14.07 6.54 -8.35
CA SER A 169 -15.33 6.53 -9.10
C SER A 169 -15.30 7.53 -10.25
N LEU A 170 -14.70 8.70 -10.05
CA LEU A 170 -14.52 9.70 -11.09
C LEU A 170 -13.59 9.21 -12.22
N ILE A 171 -12.39 8.70 -11.89
CA ILE A 171 -11.45 8.27 -12.92
C ILE A 171 -12.01 7.10 -13.74
N ARG A 172 -12.78 6.20 -13.14
CA ARG A 172 -13.47 5.10 -13.80
C ARG A 172 -14.56 5.56 -14.78
N SER A 173 -15.09 6.78 -14.64
CA SER A 173 -16.14 7.32 -15.50
C SER A 173 -15.63 7.97 -16.79
N PHE A 174 -14.33 8.21 -16.91
CA PHE A 174 -13.77 8.78 -18.13
C PHE A 174 -13.70 7.75 -19.25
N GLU A 175 -14.06 8.17 -20.47
CA GLU A 175 -14.19 7.31 -21.64
C GLU A 175 -12.88 6.58 -21.98
N GLU A 176 -11.73 7.27 -21.85
CA GLU A 176 -10.42 6.74 -22.13
C GLU A 176 -9.90 5.74 -21.09
N VAL A 177 -10.61 5.53 -19.99
CA VAL A 177 -10.22 4.63 -18.90
C VAL A 177 -10.88 3.26 -19.03
N ASP A 178 -10.10 2.21 -18.89
CA ASP A 178 -10.61 0.88 -18.64
C ASP A 178 -10.97 0.76 -17.14
N SER A 179 -12.25 0.85 -16.85
CA SER A 179 -12.77 0.81 -15.48
C SER A 179 -12.43 -0.48 -14.72
N GLU A 180 -12.14 -1.58 -15.45
CA GLU A 180 -11.75 -2.84 -14.84
C GLU A 180 -10.25 -2.99 -14.60
N ARG A 181 -9.43 -2.03 -15.05
CA ARG A 181 -7.98 -2.02 -14.85
C ARG A 181 -7.54 -0.81 -14.03
N THR A 182 -7.90 -0.80 -12.75
CA THR A 182 -7.57 0.31 -11.85
C THR A 182 -6.78 -0.15 -10.62
N GLY A 183 -5.86 0.69 -10.14
CA GLY A 183 -5.06 0.43 -8.94
C GLY A 183 -4.95 1.66 -8.04
N VAL A 184 -4.55 1.47 -6.79
CA VAL A 184 -4.32 2.53 -5.82
C VAL A 184 -2.95 2.41 -5.18
N THR A 185 -2.26 3.54 -5.04
CA THR A 185 -1.01 3.63 -4.28
C THR A 185 -0.92 4.94 -3.53
N GLY A 186 -0.27 4.91 -2.39
CA GLY A 186 -0.10 6.10 -1.57
C GLY A 186 1.08 5.99 -0.62
N ILE A 187 1.58 7.13 -0.17
CA ILE A 187 2.81 7.27 0.60
C ILE A 187 2.50 7.80 2.00
N SER A 188 3.07 7.20 3.06
CA SER A 188 2.95 7.66 4.45
C SER A 188 1.48 7.70 4.88
N TRP A 189 0.92 8.84 5.25
CA TRP A 189 -0.53 8.95 5.47
C TRP A 189 -1.36 8.54 4.26
N GLY A 190 -0.84 8.69 3.03
CA GLY A 190 -1.46 8.13 1.84
C GLY A 190 -1.35 6.60 1.78
N GLY A 191 -0.25 6.02 2.28
CA GLY A 191 -0.12 4.57 2.47
C GLY A 191 -1.10 4.03 3.51
N TYR A 192 -1.24 4.74 4.63
CA TYR A 192 -2.27 4.49 5.63
C TYR A 192 -3.68 4.49 5.01
N LEU A 193 -4.03 5.52 4.22
CA LEU A 193 -5.31 5.59 3.52
C LEU A 193 -5.46 4.48 2.49
N THR A 194 -4.38 4.13 1.78
CA THR A 194 -4.37 3.00 0.82
C THR A 194 -4.73 1.69 1.51
N CYS A 195 -4.26 1.45 2.73
CA CYS A 195 -4.63 0.27 3.51
C CYS A 195 -6.13 0.23 3.86
N ILE A 196 -6.71 1.37 4.26
CA ILE A 196 -8.16 1.47 4.54
C ILE A 196 -8.96 1.26 3.27
N VAL A 197 -8.60 1.96 2.19
CA VAL A 197 -9.29 1.92 0.90
C VAL A 197 -9.24 0.52 0.28
N ALA A 198 -8.13 -0.21 0.43
CA ALA A 198 -8.03 -1.60 -0.02
C ALA A 198 -9.10 -2.51 0.62
N GLY A 199 -9.44 -2.26 1.89
CA GLY A 199 -10.53 -3.00 2.55
C GLY A 199 -11.92 -2.51 2.17
N VAL A 200 -12.07 -1.22 1.83
CA VAL A 200 -13.39 -0.58 1.62
C VAL A 200 -13.85 -0.65 0.16
N ASP A 201 -12.94 -0.56 -0.81
CA ASP A 201 -13.25 -0.51 -2.25
C ASP A 201 -12.71 -1.74 -2.98
N SER A 202 -13.55 -2.74 -3.17
CA SER A 202 -13.20 -4.00 -3.84
C SER A 202 -12.99 -3.88 -5.36
N ARG A 203 -13.23 -2.71 -5.96
CA ARG A 203 -13.13 -2.49 -7.41
C ARG A 203 -11.69 -2.34 -7.91
N PHE A 204 -10.73 -2.05 -7.02
CA PHE A 204 -9.31 -2.00 -7.37
C PHE A 204 -8.76 -3.39 -7.69
N LYS A 205 -7.87 -3.48 -8.67
CA LYS A 205 -7.16 -4.71 -9.04
C LYS A 205 -5.87 -4.93 -8.23
N PHE A 206 -5.34 -3.89 -7.62
CA PHE A 206 -4.28 -3.97 -6.62
C PHE A 206 -4.28 -2.75 -5.71
N ALA A 207 -3.64 -2.89 -4.55
CA ALA A 207 -3.28 -1.79 -3.67
C ALA A 207 -1.79 -1.87 -3.29
N MET A 208 -1.10 -0.72 -3.29
CA MET A 208 0.30 -0.64 -2.88
C MET A 208 0.51 0.47 -1.85
N PRO A 209 0.31 0.18 -0.55
CA PRO A 209 0.68 1.09 0.53
C PRO A 209 2.20 1.18 0.69
N VAL A 210 2.72 2.42 0.75
CA VAL A 210 4.13 2.70 1.01
C VAL A 210 4.28 3.31 2.39
N TYR A 211 5.09 2.68 3.23
CA TYR A 211 5.28 2.96 4.67
C TYR A 211 4.00 3.35 5.44
N GLY A 212 2.83 2.87 5.01
CA GLY A 212 1.56 3.02 5.73
C GLY A 212 1.15 1.68 6.33
N CYS A 213 0.67 1.68 7.56
CA CYS A 213 0.15 0.48 8.23
C CYS A 213 -0.89 0.84 9.28
N GLY A 214 -1.50 -0.15 9.92
CA GLY A 214 -2.34 -0.02 11.09
C GLY A 214 -1.58 -0.21 12.40
N PHE A 215 -2.32 -0.45 13.48
CA PHE A 215 -1.83 -0.58 14.86
C PHE A 215 -1.08 0.66 15.35
N LEU A 216 -1.52 1.85 14.92
CA LEU A 216 -0.79 3.09 15.16
C LEU A 216 -0.64 3.43 16.64
N ARG A 217 -1.60 3.06 17.48
CA ARG A 217 -1.54 3.32 18.92
C ARG A 217 -0.49 2.50 19.67
N GLU A 218 0.06 1.44 19.04
CA GLU A 218 0.96 0.51 19.74
C GLU A 218 2.40 0.99 19.75
N ASN A 219 2.96 1.35 18.59
CA ASN A 219 4.38 1.73 18.49
C ASN A 219 4.68 2.76 17.38
N SER A 220 3.69 3.44 16.83
CA SER A 220 3.92 4.46 15.80
C SER A 220 4.51 5.76 16.36
N ALA A 221 4.93 6.69 15.48
CA ALA A 221 5.37 8.03 15.89
C ALA A 221 4.31 8.82 16.65
N TRP A 222 3.05 8.42 16.62
CA TRP A 222 1.92 9.10 17.27
C TRP A 222 1.51 8.44 18.58
N LYS A 223 2.14 7.33 18.98
CA LYS A 223 1.82 6.59 20.20
C LYS A 223 1.73 7.49 21.42
N ASP A 224 2.79 8.24 21.70
CA ASP A 224 2.88 9.07 22.90
C ASP A 224 2.32 10.48 22.67
N SER A 225 2.57 11.06 21.48
CA SER A 225 2.20 12.45 21.18
C SER A 225 0.71 12.67 20.98
N GLU A 226 0.00 11.66 20.44
CA GLU A 226 -1.43 11.77 20.13
C GLU A 226 -2.27 10.75 20.91
N PHE A 227 -1.99 9.46 20.77
CA PHE A 227 -2.73 8.42 21.49
C PHE A 227 -2.52 8.48 23.00
N GLY A 228 -1.33 8.86 23.47
CA GLY A 228 -1.05 9.06 24.90
C GLY A 228 -1.85 10.20 25.55
N LYS A 229 -2.46 11.08 24.76
CA LYS A 229 -3.35 12.15 25.23
C LYS A 229 -4.83 11.76 25.25
N MET A 230 -5.18 10.63 24.61
CA MET A 230 -6.54 10.13 24.53
C MET A 230 -6.92 9.34 25.77
N SER A 231 -8.18 9.39 26.15
CA SER A 231 -8.74 8.37 27.05
C SER A 231 -8.72 7.00 26.37
N PRO A 232 -8.75 5.88 27.12
CA PRO A 232 -8.87 4.55 26.53
C PRO A 232 -10.05 4.43 25.55
N GLN A 233 -11.19 5.02 25.88
CA GLN A 233 -12.40 5.02 25.06
C GLN A 233 -12.20 5.77 23.73
N GLN A 234 -11.53 6.92 23.75
CA GLN A 234 -11.19 7.68 22.55
C GLN A 234 -10.21 6.90 21.66
N SER A 235 -9.17 6.32 22.25
CA SER A 235 -8.19 5.49 21.53
C SER A 235 -8.84 4.27 20.89
N ASP A 236 -9.75 3.59 21.58
CA ASP A 236 -10.49 2.45 21.05
C ASP A 236 -11.45 2.87 19.93
N LYS A 237 -12.15 4.00 20.09
CA LYS A 237 -13.02 4.58 19.05
C LYS A 237 -12.21 4.93 17.80
N TRP A 238 -11.05 5.59 17.97
CA TRP A 238 -10.17 5.96 16.87
C TRP A 238 -9.66 4.72 16.13
N HIS A 239 -9.16 3.73 16.85
CA HIS A 239 -8.68 2.48 16.27
C HIS A 239 -9.79 1.76 15.48
N LYS A 240 -10.97 1.65 16.06
CA LYS A 240 -12.12 1.00 15.43
C LYS A 240 -12.59 1.69 14.15
N LEU A 241 -12.56 3.03 14.10
CA LEU A 241 -13.08 3.80 12.98
C LEU A 241 -12.02 4.10 11.91
N TRP A 242 -10.79 4.39 12.33
CA TRP A 242 -9.79 4.99 11.46
C TRP A 242 -8.52 4.17 11.28
N ASP A 243 -8.23 3.20 12.15
CA ASP A 243 -7.01 2.41 11.98
C ASP A 243 -7.14 1.40 10.82
N PRO A 244 -6.14 1.34 9.91
CA PRO A 244 -6.11 0.33 8.83
C PRO A 244 -6.29 -1.11 9.29
N ALA A 245 -5.90 -1.46 10.52
CA ALA A 245 -6.08 -2.79 11.08
C ALA A 245 -7.56 -3.23 11.10
N SER A 246 -8.48 -2.28 11.15
CA SER A 246 -9.93 -2.57 11.11
C SER A 246 -10.42 -2.99 9.71
N TYR A 247 -9.67 -2.67 8.64
CA TYR A 247 -10.14 -2.83 7.25
C TYR A 247 -9.32 -3.81 6.42
N LEU A 248 -8.03 -4.00 6.73
CA LEU A 248 -7.11 -4.79 5.89
C LEU A 248 -7.55 -6.23 5.64
N ALA A 249 -8.26 -6.86 6.61
CA ALA A 249 -8.79 -8.22 6.43
C ALA A 249 -9.89 -8.30 5.37
N SER A 250 -10.48 -7.17 5.00
CA SER A 250 -11.54 -7.05 3.97
C SER A 250 -10.99 -6.73 2.58
N ALA A 251 -9.67 -6.66 2.39
CA ALA A 251 -9.09 -6.41 1.08
C ALA A 251 -9.36 -7.57 0.12
N HIS A 252 -9.91 -7.26 -1.07
CA HIS A 252 -10.27 -8.24 -2.11
C HIS A 252 -9.19 -8.39 -3.19
N MET A 253 -8.25 -7.48 -3.28
CA MET A 253 -7.20 -7.45 -4.30
C MET A 253 -5.84 -7.83 -3.74
N PRO A 254 -4.87 -8.19 -4.59
CA PRO A 254 -3.47 -8.28 -4.19
C PRO A 254 -2.95 -6.99 -3.57
N VAL A 255 -2.15 -7.12 -2.50
CA VAL A 255 -1.56 -5.98 -1.80
C VAL A 255 -0.03 -6.11 -1.78
N ALA A 256 0.66 -5.08 -2.29
CA ALA A 256 2.11 -4.99 -2.17
C ALA A 256 2.50 -3.99 -1.08
N PHE A 257 3.20 -4.46 -0.08
CA PHE A 257 3.66 -3.67 1.05
C PHE A 257 5.12 -3.22 0.83
N LEU A 258 5.34 -1.91 0.79
CA LEU A 258 6.66 -1.30 0.61
C LEU A 258 7.02 -0.47 1.85
N ASN A 259 8.14 -0.80 2.55
CA ASN A 259 8.58 -0.04 3.73
C ASN A 259 10.09 -0.09 3.92
N GLY A 260 10.61 0.87 4.69
CA GLY A 260 11.99 0.91 5.16
C GLY A 260 12.16 0.30 6.54
N THR A 261 13.28 -0.40 6.76
CA THR A 261 13.58 -1.03 8.06
C THR A 261 13.62 -0.07 9.24
N ASN A 262 13.94 1.20 8.98
CA ASN A 262 14.11 2.24 10.00
C ASN A 262 13.08 3.37 9.84
N ASP A 263 11.89 3.04 9.34
CA ASP A 263 10.83 4.04 9.19
C ASP A 263 10.50 4.67 10.54
N PHE A 264 10.51 6.00 10.59
CA PHE A 264 10.31 6.72 11.86
C PHE A 264 8.85 6.75 12.30
N ALA A 265 7.91 6.56 11.35
CA ALA A 265 6.48 6.71 11.59
C ALA A 265 5.75 5.37 11.71
N TYR A 266 6.12 4.39 10.88
CA TYR A 266 5.45 3.10 10.75
C TYR A 266 6.43 1.96 11.05
N PRO A 267 6.57 1.56 12.31
CA PRO A 267 7.57 0.58 12.75
C PRO A 267 7.25 -0.83 12.28
N MET A 268 8.30 -1.68 12.22
CA MET A 268 8.24 -3.01 11.63
C MET A 268 7.29 -3.98 12.34
N ASP A 269 7.08 -3.85 13.63
CA ASP A 269 6.14 -4.67 14.40
C ASP A 269 4.67 -4.39 14.03
N SER A 270 4.27 -3.11 14.03
CA SER A 270 2.93 -2.69 13.57
C SER A 270 2.74 -3.02 12.09
N TYR A 271 3.80 -2.88 11.28
CA TYR A 271 3.78 -3.20 9.86
C TYR A 271 3.57 -4.71 9.61
N ALA A 272 4.31 -5.58 10.31
CA ALA A 272 4.16 -7.03 10.22
C ALA A 272 2.74 -7.48 10.62
N LYS A 273 2.19 -6.92 11.70
CA LYS A 273 0.80 -7.18 12.13
C LYS A 273 -0.21 -6.77 11.06
N SER A 274 -0.02 -5.60 10.44
CA SER A 274 -0.89 -5.11 9.37
C SER A 274 -0.85 -6.02 8.15
N CYS A 275 0.33 -6.43 7.72
CA CYS A 275 0.51 -7.36 6.61
C CYS A 275 -0.17 -8.72 6.87
N ALA A 276 -0.14 -9.21 8.11
CA ALA A 276 -0.75 -10.47 8.49
C ALA A 276 -2.29 -10.47 8.37
N LEU A 277 -2.94 -9.31 8.45
CA LEU A 277 -4.40 -9.19 8.33
C LEU A 277 -4.90 -9.43 6.91
N VAL A 278 -4.13 -9.09 5.87
CA VAL A 278 -4.52 -9.28 4.48
C VAL A 278 -4.62 -10.77 4.17
N ARG A 279 -5.75 -11.19 3.60
CA ARG A 279 -6.06 -12.60 3.29
C ARG A 279 -5.79 -12.98 1.84
N THR A 280 -5.72 -11.98 0.97
CA THR A 280 -5.42 -12.15 -0.46
C THR A 280 -3.92 -12.27 -0.70
N GLU A 281 -3.51 -12.35 -1.97
CA GLU A 281 -2.09 -12.37 -2.36
C GLU A 281 -1.36 -11.15 -1.80
N LYS A 282 -0.16 -11.38 -1.28
CA LYS A 282 0.70 -10.36 -0.68
C LYS A 282 2.09 -10.40 -1.30
N ASN A 283 2.60 -9.23 -1.65
CA ASN A 283 3.99 -9.02 -2.00
C ASN A 283 4.63 -8.06 -1.00
N TYR A 284 5.88 -8.28 -0.71
CA TYR A 284 6.63 -7.44 0.22
C TYR A 284 7.87 -6.88 -0.47
N SER A 285 8.18 -5.63 -0.18
CA SER A 285 9.45 -5.00 -0.50
C SER A 285 9.93 -4.22 0.72
N ILE A 286 10.52 -4.92 1.67
CA ILE A 286 11.15 -4.29 2.83
C ILE A 286 12.58 -3.97 2.44
N GLN A 287 12.94 -2.69 2.49
CA GLN A 287 14.22 -2.19 2.03
C GLN A 287 15.04 -1.64 3.19
N LEU A 288 16.32 -2.00 3.23
CA LEU A 288 17.23 -1.55 4.27
C LEU A 288 17.36 -0.02 4.24
N ARG A 289 16.95 0.64 5.33
CA ARG A 289 17.04 2.10 5.53
C ARG A 289 16.42 2.92 4.39
N MET A 290 15.36 2.42 3.74
CA MET A 290 14.63 3.18 2.75
C MET A 290 14.20 4.53 3.31
N ARG A 291 14.38 5.60 2.55
CA ARG A 291 14.05 6.96 3.00
C ARG A 291 12.53 7.16 3.04
N HIS A 292 12.04 7.79 4.08
CA HIS A 292 10.65 8.24 4.17
C HIS A 292 10.52 9.65 3.56
N GLY A 293 9.62 9.83 2.61
CA GLY A 293 9.37 11.12 1.97
C GLY A 293 8.34 10.99 0.84
N HIS A 294 8.05 12.10 0.16
CA HIS A 294 7.22 12.09 -1.05
C HIS A 294 8.05 11.66 -2.26
N ILE A 295 8.41 10.37 -2.29
CA ILE A 295 9.24 9.72 -3.30
C ILE A 295 8.33 8.88 -4.19
N PHE A 296 8.44 9.00 -5.52
CA PHE A 296 7.49 8.42 -6.47
C PHE A 296 8.16 7.55 -7.54
N ASP A 297 9.42 7.18 -7.37
CA ASP A 297 10.25 6.52 -8.38
C ASP A 297 10.68 5.09 -7.99
N PHE A 298 9.98 4.46 -7.05
CA PHE A 298 10.21 3.05 -6.71
C PHE A 298 9.88 2.15 -7.91
N LYS A 299 10.83 1.32 -8.31
CA LYS A 299 10.65 0.38 -9.44
C LYS A 299 9.55 -0.63 -9.18
N GLU A 300 9.39 -1.00 -7.93
CA GLU A 300 8.36 -1.90 -7.42
C GLU A 300 6.95 -1.41 -7.80
N PHE A 301 6.70 -0.11 -7.72
CA PHE A 301 5.42 0.49 -8.15
C PHE A 301 5.07 0.10 -9.58
N PHE A 302 6.01 0.31 -10.47
CA PHE A 302 5.78 0.17 -11.89
C PHE A 302 5.63 -1.29 -12.28
N VAL A 303 6.49 -2.14 -11.72
CA VAL A 303 6.43 -3.59 -11.99
C VAL A 303 5.15 -4.20 -11.45
N PHE A 304 4.73 -3.82 -10.24
CA PHE A 304 3.50 -4.33 -9.64
C PHE A 304 2.26 -3.84 -10.40
N ALA A 305 2.21 -2.56 -10.78
CA ALA A 305 1.12 -2.04 -11.61
C ALA A 305 1.07 -2.72 -12.98
N ASP A 306 2.21 -2.88 -13.66
CA ASP A 306 2.27 -3.55 -14.96
C ASP A 306 1.82 -5.02 -14.84
N GLN A 307 2.16 -5.73 -13.77
CA GLN A 307 1.74 -7.11 -13.50
C GLN A 307 0.21 -7.24 -13.51
N TYR A 308 -0.50 -6.42 -12.74
CA TYR A 308 -1.94 -6.58 -12.55
C TYR A 308 -2.80 -5.84 -13.58
N LEU A 309 -2.29 -4.77 -14.19
CA LEU A 309 -3.08 -3.94 -15.10
C LEU A 309 -2.70 -4.09 -16.57
N LYS A 310 -1.53 -4.67 -16.87
CA LYS A 310 -1.04 -4.86 -18.26
C LYS A 310 -0.57 -6.27 -18.56
N GLY A 311 -0.64 -7.20 -17.61
CA GLY A 311 -0.10 -8.56 -17.78
C GLY A 311 1.41 -8.61 -17.90
N GLY A 312 2.11 -7.65 -17.28
CA GLY A 312 3.57 -7.58 -17.27
C GLY A 312 4.22 -8.69 -16.43
N THR A 313 5.52 -8.89 -16.62
CA THR A 313 6.30 -9.89 -15.86
C THR A 313 6.22 -9.60 -14.35
N PRO A 314 5.77 -10.56 -13.53
CA PRO A 314 5.54 -10.38 -12.11
C PRO A 314 6.77 -9.94 -11.32
N MET A 315 6.52 -9.31 -10.17
CA MET A 315 7.54 -9.17 -9.15
C MET A 315 7.97 -10.57 -8.65
N PRO A 316 9.25 -10.76 -8.28
CA PRO A 316 9.61 -11.92 -7.49
C PRO A 316 8.78 -11.98 -6.20
N SER A 317 8.61 -13.17 -5.66
CA SER A 317 8.02 -13.36 -4.34
C SER A 317 8.87 -14.30 -3.49
N VAL A 318 8.89 -14.05 -2.19
CA VAL A 318 9.64 -14.85 -1.21
C VAL A 318 8.65 -15.35 -0.15
N SER A 319 8.60 -16.66 0.04
CA SER A 319 7.72 -17.24 1.05
C SER A 319 8.18 -16.87 2.47
N ARG A 320 7.30 -17.10 3.45
CA ARG A 320 7.70 -17.06 4.86
C ARG A 320 8.92 -17.96 5.08
N PRO A 321 10.03 -17.42 5.64
CA PRO A 321 11.22 -18.21 5.90
C PRO A 321 10.98 -19.25 7.03
N VAL A 322 11.61 -20.40 6.87
CA VAL A 322 11.64 -21.47 7.87
C VAL A 322 13.06 -21.57 8.42
N VAL A 323 13.17 -21.68 9.74
CA VAL A 323 14.45 -21.94 10.43
C VAL A 323 14.36 -23.32 11.10
N MET A 324 15.31 -24.19 10.78
CA MET A 324 15.42 -25.53 11.34
C MET A 324 16.91 -25.87 11.50
N ASP A 325 17.30 -26.38 12.68
CA ASP A 325 18.67 -26.82 12.99
C ASP A 325 19.77 -25.79 12.68
N GLY A 326 19.48 -24.50 12.85
CA GLY A 326 20.42 -23.42 12.59
C GLY A 326 20.51 -22.98 11.13
N GLU A 327 19.75 -23.62 10.23
CA GLU A 327 19.64 -23.29 8.83
C GLU A 327 18.35 -22.51 8.53
N LEU A 328 18.42 -21.59 7.57
CA LEU A 328 17.29 -20.82 7.05
C LEU A 328 16.99 -21.24 5.63
N SER A 329 15.71 -21.43 5.34
CA SER A 329 15.22 -21.65 3.97
C SER A 329 13.96 -20.84 3.67
N ALA A 330 13.80 -20.42 2.40
CA ALA A 330 12.57 -19.81 1.89
C ALA A 330 12.41 -20.13 0.40
N LYS A 331 11.17 -20.32 -0.06
CA LYS A 331 10.89 -20.49 -1.49
C LYS A 331 10.93 -19.13 -2.19
N VAL A 332 11.61 -19.07 -3.33
CA VAL A 332 11.63 -17.91 -4.23
C VAL A 332 10.88 -18.29 -5.51
N SER A 333 9.89 -17.49 -5.89
CA SER A 333 9.22 -17.58 -7.17
C SER A 333 9.57 -16.33 -8.00
N ALA A 334 10.18 -16.52 -9.16
CA ALA A 334 10.59 -15.45 -10.06
C ALA A 334 10.56 -15.91 -11.50
N GLN A 335 10.09 -15.05 -12.41
CA GLN A 335 10.21 -15.22 -13.86
C GLN A 335 11.43 -14.49 -14.42
N THR A 336 12.11 -13.71 -13.59
CA THR A 336 13.32 -12.95 -13.92
C THR A 336 14.53 -13.53 -13.19
N LYS A 337 15.73 -13.24 -13.69
CA LYS A 337 16.97 -13.68 -13.05
C LYS A 337 17.16 -12.96 -11.71
N ILE A 338 17.36 -13.72 -10.64
CA ILE A 338 17.77 -13.17 -9.33
C ILE A 338 19.26 -12.88 -9.39
N VAL A 339 19.63 -11.65 -9.00
CA VAL A 339 21.01 -11.13 -9.02
C VAL A 339 21.56 -10.81 -7.63
N GLY A 340 20.74 -10.93 -6.59
CA GLY A 340 21.14 -10.76 -5.18
C GLY A 340 20.13 -11.41 -4.26
N SER A 341 20.60 -11.89 -3.10
CA SER A 341 19.74 -12.48 -2.07
C SER A 341 20.39 -12.31 -0.70
N ARG A 342 19.64 -11.86 0.30
CA ARG A 342 20.19 -11.43 1.59
C ARG A 342 19.27 -11.77 2.75
N LEU A 343 19.88 -11.99 3.91
CA LEU A 343 19.24 -11.97 5.22
C LEU A 343 19.57 -10.63 5.90
N HIS A 344 18.54 -9.98 6.42
CA HIS A 344 18.68 -8.78 7.25
C HIS A 344 18.13 -9.07 8.65
N PHE A 345 18.88 -8.74 9.69
CA PHE A 345 18.46 -8.94 11.06
C PHE A 345 18.93 -7.83 12.00
N THR A 346 18.24 -7.68 13.11
CA THR A 346 18.56 -6.73 14.18
C THR A 346 18.24 -7.31 15.53
N SER A 347 19.03 -6.98 16.55
CA SER A 347 18.79 -7.34 17.96
C SER A 347 18.33 -6.13 18.80
N GLY A 348 18.13 -4.96 18.17
CA GLY A 348 17.65 -3.76 18.85
C GLY A 348 16.14 -3.84 19.21
N PRO A 349 15.70 -3.09 20.23
CA PRO A 349 14.31 -3.09 20.68
C PRO A 349 13.37 -2.47 19.63
N HIS A 350 12.09 -2.87 19.63
CA HIS A 350 11.08 -2.35 18.70
C HIS A 350 10.77 -0.87 18.92
N SER A 351 10.85 -0.40 20.18
CA SER A 351 10.63 1.00 20.55
C SER A 351 11.64 1.98 19.91
N GLU A 352 12.77 1.48 19.44
CA GLU A 352 13.84 2.28 18.83
C GLU A 352 13.91 2.06 17.30
N ASN A 353 12.80 1.82 16.61
CA ASN A 353 12.78 1.42 15.21
C ASN A 353 13.65 2.30 14.31
N LYS A 354 13.60 3.61 14.47
CA LYS A 354 14.38 4.57 13.67
C LYS A 354 15.89 4.38 13.81
N GLU A 355 16.37 4.08 15.03
CA GLU A 355 17.80 3.99 15.35
C GLU A 355 18.35 2.54 15.29
N ARG A 356 17.51 1.56 15.00
CA ARG A 356 17.91 0.14 14.97
C ARG A 356 19.06 -0.08 14.01
N LYS A 357 20.05 -0.83 14.46
CA LYS A 357 21.18 -1.27 13.64
C LYS A 357 20.86 -2.62 13.01
N TRP A 358 20.90 -2.68 11.71
CA TRP A 358 20.65 -3.88 10.93
C TRP A 358 21.95 -4.46 10.41
N THR A 359 22.09 -5.77 10.51
CA THR A 359 23.16 -6.56 9.92
C THR A 359 22.63 -7.26 8.69
N THR A 360 23.46 -7.30 7.64
CA THR A 360 23.13 -7.97 6.38
C THR A 360 24.11 -9.13 6.17
N ARG A 361 23.59 -10.27 5.72
CA ARG A 361 24.35 -11.46 5.33
C ARG A 361 23.88 -11.91 3.95
N GLU A 362 24.80 -12.22 3.05
CA GLU A 362 24.46 -12.78 1.75
C GLU A 362 23.91 -14.21 1.91
N LEU A 363 22.96 -14.56 1.07
CA LEU A 363 22.34 -15.87 0.98
C LEU A 363 22.53 -16.44 -0.44
N VAL A 364 22.19 -17.72 -0.61
CA VAL A 364 22.29 -18.40 -1.91
C VAL A 364 20.90 -18.78 -2.38
N VAL A 365 20.58 -18.51 -3.65
CA VAL A 365 19.38 -19.06 -4.31
C VAL A 365 19.78 -20.24 -5.17
N LYS A 366 19.27 -21.44 -4.85
CA LYS A 366 19.50 -22.67 -5.57
C LYS A 366 18.18 -23.40 -5.82
N ALA A 367 17.89 -23.75 -7.06
CA ALA A 367 16.66 -24.45 -7.46
C ALA A 367 15.36 -23.82 -6.92
N GLY A 368 15.26 -22.48 -6.91
CA GLY A 368 14.09 -21.77 -6.40
C GLY A 368 13.99 -21.70 -4.86
N MET A 369 15.03 -22.15 -4.15
CA MET A 369 15.14 -22.06 -2.70
C MET A 369 16.24 -21.07 -2.32
N LEU A 370 15.93 -20.15 -1.42
CA LEU A 370 16.86 -19.28 -0.73
C LEU A 370 17.35 -20.02 0.50
N LEU A 371 18.68 -20.12 0.67
CA LEU A 371 19.34 -20.95 1.66
C LEU A 371 20.47 -20.18 2.36
N GLY A 372 20.69 -20.45 3.63
CA GLY A 372 21.82 -19.95 4.42
C GLY A 372 21.66 -20.17 5.93
N ASP A 373 22.57 -19.60 6.71
CA ASP A 373 22.51 -19.69 8.16
C ASP A 373 21.35 -18.87 8.72
N ALA A 374 20.70 -19.38 9.76
CA ALA A 374 19.67 -18.69 10.51
C ALA A 374 20.17 -17.36 11.11
N PRO A 375 19.27 -16.38 11.36
CA PRO A 375 19.64 -15.22 12.14
C PRO A 375 20.00 -15.65 13.57
N PRO A 376 20.84 -14.86 14.29
CA PRO A 376 21.19 -15.18 15.68
C PRO A 376 19.95 -15.25 16.56
N THR A 377 19.98 -16.09 17.58
CA THR A 377 18.84 -16.26 18.51
C THR A 377 18.43 -14.98 19.23
N THR A 378 19.36 -14.02 19.34
CA THR A 378 19.15 -12.67 19.88
C THR A 378 18.44 -11.71 18.92
N ALA A 379 18.21 -12.10 17.65
CA ALA A 379 17.51 -11.24 16.71
C ALA A 379 16.06 -10.99 17.17
N THR A 380 15.68 -9.72 17.25
CA THR A 380 14.32 -9.26 17.59
C THR A 380 13.45 -9.06 16.37
N ALA A 381 14.07 -8.75 15.22
CA ALA A 381 13.40 -8.74 13.92
C ALA A 381 14.36 -9.14 12.80
N TRP A 382 13.83 -9.79 11.76
CA TRP A 382 14.61 -10.20 10.59
C TRP A 382 13.70 -10.50 9.39
N TYR A 383 14.28 -10.45 8.20
CA TYR A 383 13.62 -10.84 6.97
C TYR A 383 14.68 -11.23 5.93
N VAL A 384 14.24 -11.84 4.85
CA VAL A 384 15.10 -12.14 3.70
C VAL A 384 14.59 -11.40 2.48
N ASP A 385 15.49 -11.01 1.58
CA ASP A 385 15.13 -10.40 0.31
C ASP A 385 15.86 -11.03 -0.88
N VAL A 386 15.30 -10.81 -2.05
CA VAL A 386 15.94 -11.05 -3.34
C VAL A 386 15.84 -9.80 -4.19
N THR A 387 16.85 -9.58 -5.02
CA THR A 387 16.87 -8.51 -6.03
C THR A 387 16.93 -9.17 -7.42
N ASP A 388 16.04 -8.79 -8.32
CA ASP A 388 16.08 -9.29 -9.69
C ASP A 388 16.93 -8.40 -10.64
N GLU A 389 17.13 -8.85 -11.88
CA GLU A 389 17.89 -8.12 -12.90
C GLU A 389 17.31 -6.75 -13.26
N ARG A 390 16.00 -6.51 -13.01
CA ARG A 390 15.32 -5.20 -13.13
C ARG A 390 15.64 -4.25 -11.97
N LYS A 391 16.38 -4.74 -10.95
CA LYS A 391 16.66 -4.06 -9.67
C LYS A 391 15.40 -3.85 -8.82
N VAL A 392 14.45 -4.75 -8.94
CA VAL A 392 13.26 -4.83 -8.08
C VAL A 392 13.63 -5.66 -6.86
N VAL A 393 13.31 -5.15 -5.68
CA VAL A 393 13.52 -5.83 -4.41
C VAL A 393 12.20 -6.47 -3.97
N ALA A 394 12.23 -7.77 -3.77
CA ALA A 394 11.13 -8.51 -3.16
C ALA A 394 11.62 -9.19 -1.88
N SER A 395 10.86 -9.06 -0.81
CA SER A 395 11.23 -9.63 0.49
C SER A 395 10.20 -10.67 0.98
N SER A 396 10.58 -11.41 2.00
CA SER A 396 9.63 -12.09 2.86
C SER A 396 8.86 -11.08 3.72
N GLU A 397 7.83 -11.54 4.41
CA GLU A 397 7.33 -10.81 5.57
C GLU A 397 8.44 -10.62 6.62
N VAL A 398 8.28 -9.59 7.46
CA VAL A 398 9.21 -9.38 8.59
C VAL A 398 8.85 -10.32 9.72
N MET A 399 9.82 -11.11 10.15
CA MET A 399 9.73 -11.94 11.33
C MET A 399 10.04 -11.08 12.54
N VAL A 400 9.09 -10.95 13.46
CA VAL A 400 9.17 -10.14 14.69
C VAL A 400 9.00 -11.07 15.89
N LYS A 401 9.90 -10.94 16.90
CA LYS A 401 9.83 -11.70 18.19
C LYS A 401 9.27 -10.83 19.29
#